data_b9601ba340920e4711148c944c1d80e6
#
_entry.id   b9601ba340920e4711148c944c1d80e6
#
_cell.length_a   1.000
_cell.length_b   1.000
_cell.length_c   1.000
_cell.angle_alpha   90.00
_cell.angle_beta   90.00
_cell.angle_gamma   90.00
#
_symmetry.space_group_name_H-M   'P 1'
#
loop_
_entity.id
_entity.type
_entity.pdbx_description
1 polymer ?
#
loop_
_entity_poly.entity_id
_entity_poly.type
_entity_poly.pdbx_seq_one_letter_code
_entity_poly.pdbx_strand_id
1 'polypeptide(L)'
;QVPTPAAPDEEAVKAIAGMLAAANKPLIITADSGRDPAAMDALGSFAERFAIPVVSHFPRYLCLRSDHQMHAGFEPGPLLAEADVVIVLECDVPWIPNHVMPPEDCKVVHVGADPLFASYPLRDFPCDLAIATGSVTFLDALSPVLAALTNDMGPAIEERRRILTKDNN
;
A
#
# COMPACT_ATOMS: atom_id res chain seq x y z
N GLN A 1 -11.00 21.38 15.83
CA GLN A 1 -11.11 19.93 16.05
C GLN A 1 -10.83 19.24 14.72
N VAL A 2 -9.81 18.40 14.65
CA VAL A 2 -9.52 17.61 13.45
C VAL A 2 -10.61 16.55 13.35
N PRO A 3 -11.31 16.41 12.21
CA PRO A 3 -12.31 15.36 12.06
C PRO A 3 -11.68 13.98 12.21
N THR A 4 -12.34 13.09 12.95
CA THR A 4 -11.94 11.69 13.00
C THR A 4 -12.16 11.08 11.62
N PRO A 5 -11.17 10.38 11.04
CA PRO A 5 -11.37 9.69 9.77
C PRO A 5 -12.55 8.71 9.83
N ALA A 6 -13.36 8.70 8.79
CA ALA A 6 -14.45 7.74 8.70
C ALA A 6 -13.92 6.30 8.66
N ALA A 7 -14.63 5.38 9.32
CA ALA A 7 -14.33 3.96 9.18
C ALA A 7 -14.49 3.55 7.70
N PRO A 8 -13.59 2.73 7.15
CA PRO A 8 -13.73 2.24 5.79
C PRO A 8 -14.93 1.29 5.67
N ASP A 9 -15.51 1.21 4.47
CA ASP A 9 -16.57 0.26 4.17
C ASP A 9 -16.07 -1.19 4.34
N GLU A 10 -16.81 -2.00 5.09
CA GLU A 10 -16.41 -3.38 5.42
C GLU A 10 -16.30 -4.27 4.17
N GLU A 11 -17.18 -4.10 3.19
CA GLU A 11 -17.16 -4.89 1.95
C GLU A 11 -15.94 -4.51 1.09
N ALA A 12 -15.59 -3.23 1.05
CA ALA A 12 -14.38 -2.77 0.38
C ALA A 12 -13.12 -3.33 1.07
N VAL A 13 -13.06 -3.33 2.40
CA VAL A 13 -11.95 -3.93 3.17
C VAL A 13 -11.82 -5.43 2.88
N LYS A 14 -12.93 -6.17 2.84
CA LYS A 14 -12.94 -7.61 2.49
C LYS A 14 -12.46 -7.85 1.06
N ALA A 15 -12.89 -7.02 0.12
CA ALA A 15 -12.45 -7.11 -1.27
C ALA A 15 -10.93 -6.90 -1.39
N ILE A 16 -10.38 -5.89 -0.72
CA ILE A 16 -8.94 -5.63 -0.72
C ILE A 16 -8.17 -6.75 -0.03
N ALA A 17 -8.66 -7.26 1.10
CA ALA A 17 -8.05 -8.40 1.77
C ALA A 17 -8.01 -9.64 0.86
N GLY A 18 -9.07 -9.89 0.10
CA GLY A 18 -9.12 -10.95 -0.90
C GLY A 18 -8.10 -10.77 -2.02
N MET A 19 -7.96 -9.54 -2.56
CA MET A 19 -6.95 -9.21 -3.56
C MET A 19 -5.53 -9.47 -3.02
N LEU A 20 -5.22 -8.99 -1.82
CA LEU A 20 -3.90 -9.17 -1.20
C LEU A 20 -3.60 -10.62 -0.82
N ALA A 21 -4.60 -11.37 -0.38
CA ALA A 21 -4.44 -12.80 -0.07
C ALA A 21 -4.11 -13.63 -1.33
N ALA A 22 -4.67 -13.25 -2.47
CA ALA A 22 -4.39 -13.89 -3.76
C ALA A 22 -3.11 -13.37 -4.43
N ALA A 23 -2.54 -12.27 -3.96
CA ALA A 23 -1.41 -11.61 -4.59
C ALA A 23 -0.09 -12.38 -4.42
N ASN A 24 0.67 -12.49 -5.51
CA ASN A 24 2.04 -12.98 -5.48
C ASN A 24 3.06 -11.85 -5.30
N LYS A 25 2.79 -10.68 -5.91
CA LYS A 25 3.65 -9.50 -5.92
C LYS A 25 2.90 -8.24 -5.50
N PRO A 26 2.39 -8.18 -4.25
CA PRO A 26 1.74 -6.99 -3.74
C PRO A 26 2.76 -5.87 -3.50
N LEU A 27 2.32 -4.62 -3.65
CA LEU A 27 3.14 -3.43 -3.45
C LEU A 27 2.33 -2.34 -2.74
N ILE A 28 2.96 -1.62 -1.82
CA ILE A 28 2.41 -0.37 -1.28
C ILE A 28 3.27 0.80 -1.77
N ILE A 29 2.62 1.83 -2.31
CA ILE A 29 3.26 3.09 -2.68
C ILE A 29 2.65 4.21 -1.84
N THR A 30 3.48 5.00 -1.18
CA THR A 30 3.03 6.08 -0.29
C THR A 30 3.89 7.33 -0.42
N ALA A 31 3.32 8.50 -0.12
CA ALA A 31 4.01 9.78 -0.07
C ALA A 31 3.72 10.56 1.24
N ASP A 32 2.47 10.53 1.71
CA ASP A 32 1.98 11.39 2.78
C ASP A 32 1.44 10.65 4.00
N SER A 33 1.46 9.32 4.02
CA SER A 33 0.93 8.54 5.16
C SER A 33 1.57 8.93 6.50
N GLY A 34 2.83 9.31 6.50
CA GLY A 34 3.56 9.78 7.68
C GLY A 34 3.13 11.16 8.21
N ARG A 35 2.12 11.81 7.59
CA ARG A 35 1.48 13.01 8.17
C ARG A 35 0.87 12.73 9.54
N ASP A 36 0.33 11.53 9.72
CA ASP A 36 -0.02 10.97 11.03
C ASP A 36 1.17 10.15 11.54
N PRO A 37 1.84 10.57 12.65
CA PRO A 37 2.98 9.84 13.18
C PRO A 37 2.69 8.37 13.52
N ALA A 38 1.45 8.04 13.90
CA ALA A 38 1.04 6.67 14.19
C ALA A 38 0.99 5.79 12.93
N ALA A 39 0.86 6.40 11.75
CA ALA A 39 0.80 5.65 10.50
C ALA A 39 2.12 4.97 10.13
N MET A 40 3.26 5.51 10.57
CA MET A 40 4.57 4.89 10.32
C MET A 40 4.67 3.52 11.00
N ASP A 41 4.29 3.43 12.26
CA ASP A 41 4.33 2.17 13.01
C ASP A 41 3.27 1.18 12.52
N ALA A 42 2.07 1.67 12.21
CA ALA A 42 0.99 0.86 11.66
C ALA A 42 1.38 0.28 10.30
N LEU A 43 1.94 1.10 9.41
CA LEU A 43 2.41 0.67 8.09
C LEU A 43 3.57 -0.32 8.20
N GLY A 44 4.55 -0.05 9.06
CA GLY A 44 5.68 -0.94 9.30
C GLY A 44 5.24 -2.31 9.78
N SER A 45 4.39 -2.35 10.81
CA SER A 45 3.85 -3.59 11.36
C SER A 45 3.02 -4.38 10.34
N PHE A 46 2.19 -3.69 9.55
CA PHE A 46 1.41 -4.31 8.49
C PHE A 46 2.30 -4.89 7.38
N ALA A 47 3.22 -4.09 6.87
CA ALA A 47 4.14 -4.49 5.81
C ALA A 47 5.01 -5.68 6.23
N GLU A 48 5.53 -5.67 7.45
CA GLU A 48 6.31 -6.77 8.00
C GLU A 48 5.48 -8.05 8.18
N ARG A 49 4.28 -7.92 8.75
CA ARG A 49 3.41 -9.07 9.00
C ARG A 49 3.08 -9.83 7.72
N PHE A 50 2.79 -9.14 6.64
CA PHE A 50 2.33 -9.72 5.39
C PHE A 50 3.43 -9.79 4.31
N ALA A 51 4.66 -9.39 4.63
CA ALA A 51 5.80 -9.30 3.72
C ALA A 51 5.46 -8.52 2.44
N ILE A 52 4.96 -7.30 2.59
CA ILE A 52 4.59 -6.42 1.48
C ILE A 52 5.62 -5.29 1.39
N PRO A 53 6.33 -5.13 0.26
CA PRO A 53 7.28 -4.04 0.08
C PRO A 53 6.56 -2.68 0.05
N VAL A 54 7.22 -1.67 0.61
CA VAL A 54 6.73 -0.29 0.67
C VAL A 54 7.72 0.62 -0.03
N VAL A 55 7.24 1.34 -1.04
CA VAL A 55 8.00 2.39 -1.72
C VAL A 55 7.49 3.76 -1.24
N SER A 56 8.40 4.60 -0.77
CA SER A 56 8.12 5.99 -0.40
C SER A 56 8.40 6.90 -1.61
N HIS A 57 7.41 7.06 -2.50
CA HIS A 57 7.60 7.81 -3.75
C HIS A 57 7.34 9.30 -3.56
N PHE A 58 8.35 10.14 -3.80
CA PHE A 58 8.33 11.58 -3.53
C PHE A 58 7.79 11.94 -2.14
N PRO A 59 8.31 11.32 -1.05
CA PRO A 59 7.72 11.46 0.27
C PRO A 59 7.83 12.90 0.79
N ARG A 60 6.71 13.45 1.26
CA ARG A 60 6.66 14.73 1.98
C ARG A 60 6.77 14.54 3.49
N TYR A 61 6.53 13.33 3.97
CA TYR A 61 6.64 12.91 5.36
C TYR A 61 7.40 11.59 5.47
N LEU A 62 7.92 11.28 6.64
CA LEU A 62 8.52 9.96 6.91
C LEU A 62 7.41 8.91 7.00
N CYS A 63 7.19 8.19 5.90
CA CYS A 63 6.13 7.19 5.79
C CYS A 63 6.55 5.83 6.38
N LEU A 64 7.80 5.46 6.18
CA LEU A 64 8.43 4.27 6.74
C LEU A 64 9.92 4.53 6.91
N ARG A 65 10.52 4.00 7.96
CA ARG A 65 11.97 4.14 8.18
C ARG A 65 12.75 3.47 7.05
N SER A 66 13.83 4.11 6.61
CA SER A 66 14.66 3.58 5.51
C SER A 66 15.44 2.31 5.88
N ASP A 67 15.62 2.05 7.19
CA ASP A 67 16.23 0.82 7.72
C ASP A 67 15.20 -0.30 7.98
N HIS A 68 13.93 -0.07 7.70
CA HIS A 68 12.88 -1.08 7.85
C HIS A 68 13.01 -2.15 6.75
N GLN A 69 12.90 -3.42 7.11
CA GLN A 69 13.11 -4.55 6.18
C GLN A 69 12.20 -4.52 4.94
N MET A 70 11.00 -3.96 5.08
CA MET A 70 10.04 -3.85 3.98
C MET A 70 10.13 -2.52 3.23
N HIS A 71 11.04 -1.59 3.59
CA HIS A 71 11.26 -0.38 2.84
C HIS A 71 12.01 -0.70 1.54
N ALA A 72 11.36 -0.55 0.41
CA ALA A 72 11.88 -0.91 -0.90
C ALA A 72 12.38 0.30 -1.71
N GLY A 73 12.80 1.35 -1.01
CA GLY A 73 13.36 2.55 -1.64
C GLY A 73 12.32 3.60 -2.02
N PHE A 74 12.71 4.43 -2.99
CA PHE A 74 11.95 5.63 -3.39
C PHE A 74 11.44 5.58 -4.82
N GLU A 75 11.86 4.58 -5.59
CA GLU A 75 11.50 4.40 -7.00
C GLU A 75 10.63 3.16 -7.19
N PRO A 76 9.37 3.32 -7.59
CA PRO A 76 8.43 2.20 -7.71
C PRO A 76 8.71 1.32 -8.93
N GLY A 77 9.42 1.83 -9.94
CA GLY A 77 9.52 1.22 -11.27
C GLY A 77 9.75 -0.29 -11.30
N PRO A 78 10.82 -0.81 -10.69
CA PRO A 78 11.13 -2.24 -10.75
C PRO A 78 10.04 -3.13 -10.15
N LEU A 79 9.47 -2.73 -9.01
CA LEU A 79 8.43 -3.50 -8.32
C LEU A 79 7.07 -3.32 -8.99
N LEU A 80 6.76 -2.10 -9.44
CA LEU A 80 5.49 -1.77 -10.09
C LEU A 80 5.30 -2.52 -11.41
N ALA A 81 6.37 -2.68 -12.19
CA ALA A 81 6.33 -3.38 -13.47
C ALA A 81 5.91 -4.86 -13.37
N GLU A 82 6.02 -5.44 -12.19
CA GLU A 82 5.69 -6.84 -11.93
C GLU A 82 4.57 -7.02 -10.90
N ALA A 83 4.03 -5.92 -10.35
CA ALA A 83 3.01 -5.97 -9.31
C ALA A 83 1.69 -6.54 -9.84
N ASP A 84 1.03 -7.35 -9.02
CA ASP A 84 -0.33 -7.85 -9.29
C ASP A 84 -1.39 -7.13 -8.45
N VAL A 85 -0.99 -6.55 -7.32
CA VAL A 85 -1.83 -5.66 -6.51
C VAL A 85 -1.00 -4.47 -6.01
N VAL A 86 -1.50 -3.27 -6.21
CA VAL A 86 -0.88 -2.03 -5.71
C VAL A 86 -1.85 -1.29 -4.80
N ILE A 87 -1.41 -1.00 -3.59
CA ILE A 87 -2.10 -0.05 -2.69
C ILE A 87 -1.38 1.28 -2.76
N VAL A 88 -2.05 2.28 -3.29
CA VAL A 88 -1.63 3.68 -3.28
C VAL A 88 -2.18 4.33 -2.01
N LEU A 89 -1.30 4.50 -1.01
CA LEU A 89 -1.65 4.99 0.31
C LEU A 89 -1.24 6.44 0.47
N GLU A 90 -2.21 7.35 0.47
CA GLU A 90 -1.99 8.80 0.56
C GLU A 90 -0.84 9.28 -0.37
N CYS A 91 -0.97 9.00 -1.66
CA CYS A 91 -0.01 9.38 -2.68
C CYS A 91 -0.74 9.95 -3.90
N ASP A 92 -0.45 11.20 -4.23
CA ASP A 92 -1.05 11.92 -5.36
C ASP A 92 -0.47 11.47 -6.71
N VAL A 93 0.84 11.26 -6.77
CA VAL A 93 1.56 10.79 -7.96
C VAL A 93 2.30 9.49 -7.61
N PRO A 94 1.64 8.32 -7.71
CA PRO A 94 2.22 7.06 -7.26
C PRO A 94 3.33 6.53 -8.19
N TRP A 95 3.35 6.96 -9.44
CA TRP A 95 4.40 6.71 -10.43
C TRP A 95 4.34 7.74 -11.54
N ILE A 96 5.33 7.75 -12.41
CA ILE A 96 5.34 8.61 -13.61
C ILE A 96 4.95 7.72 -14.81
N PRO A 97 3.75 7.91 -15.42
CA PRO A 97 3.22 7.02 -16.46
C PRO A 97 4.14 6.85 -17.67
N ASN A 98 4.92 7.89 -18.02
CA ASN A 98 5.89 7.80 -19.12
C ASN A 98 7.12 6.95 -18.81
N HIS A 99 7.35 6.63 -17.54
CA HIS A 99 8.49 5.80 -17.11
C HIS A 99 8.08 4.35 -16.84
N VAL A 100 6.95 4.16 -16.20
CA VAL A 100 6.44 2.84 -15.80
C VAL A 100 4.94 2.87 -15.62
N MET A 101 4.29 1.78 -15.99
CA MET A 101 2.89 1.50 -15.68
C MET A 101 2.79 0.12 -15.03
N PRO A 102 1.82 -0.11 -14.14
CA PRO A 102 1.52 -1.45 -13.67
C PRO A 102 1.02 -2.32 -14.84
N PRO A 103 1.14 -3.66 -14.77
CA PRO A 103 0.50 -4.57 -15.71
C PRO A 103 -1.00 -4.30 -15.85
N GLU A 104 -1.59 -4.60 -17.01
CA GLU A 104 -3.02 -4.37 -17.29
C GLU A 104 -3.96 -5.12 -16.33
N ASP A 105 -3.54 -6.28 -15.86
CA ASP A 105 -4.28 -7.13 -14.90
C ASP A 105 -4.01 -6.79 -13.44
N CYS A 106 -3.06 -5.87 -13.17
CA CYS A 106 -2.75 -5.41 -11.83
C CYS A 106 -3.94 -4.68 -11.21
N LYS A 107 -4.30 -5.06 -9.99
CA LYS A 107 -5.34 -4.38 -9.21
C LYS A 107 -4.77 -3.17 -8.50
N VAL A 108 -5.37 -2.01 -8.70
CA VAL A 108 -4.92 -0.76 -8.09
C VAL A 108 -5.98 -0.22 -7.14
N VAL A 109 -5.58 -0.06 -5.89
CA VAL A 109 -6.44 0.45 -4.80
C VAL A 109 -5.87 1.78 -4.32
N HIS A 110 -6.70 2.83 -4.32
CA HIS A 110 -6.34 4.14 -3.78
C HIS A 110 -6.96 4.34 -2.40
N VAL A 111 -6.16 4.74 -1.42
CA VAL A 111 -6.57 4.97 -0.03
C VAL A 111 -6.02 6.31 0.46
N GLY A 112 -6.88 7.10 1.09
CA GLY A 112 -6.49 8.38 1.67
C GLY A 112 -7.71 9.22 2.04
N ALA A 113 -7.48 10.42 2.60
CA ALA A 113 -8.57 11.35 2.92
C ALA A 113 -9.30 11.83 1.65
N ASP A 114 -8.58 12.02 0.56
CA ASP A 114 -9.09 12.25 -0.80
C ASP A 114 -8.37 11.30 -1.76
N PRO A 115 -8.81 10.03 -1.87
CA PRO A 115 -8.06 9.00 -2.59
C PRO A 115 -7.98 9.24 -4.09
N LEU A 116 -8.90 10.02 -4.65
CA LEU A 116 -8.93 10.35 -6.07
C LEU A 116 -8.39 11.75 -6.38
N PHE A 117 -8.02 12.52 -5.35
CA PHE A 117 -7.52 13.90 -5.51
C PHE A 117 -8.46 14.74 -6.39
N ALA A 118 -9.72 14.81 -5.98
CA ALA A 118 -10.83 15.40 -6.76
C ALA A 118 -10.61 16.88 -7.13
N SER A 119 -9.73 17.58 -6.41
CA SER A 119 -9.34 18.97 -6.71
C SER A 119 -8.30 19.13 -7.82
N TYR A 120 -7.66 18.03 -8.27
CA TYR A 120 -6.68 18.08 -9.34
C TYR A 120 -7.38 18.18 -10.69
N PRO A 121 -6.97 19.12 -11.58
CA PRO A 121 -7.62 19.29 -12.88
C PRO A 121 -7.44 18.11 -13.82
N LEU A 122 -6.33 17.39 -13.68
CA LEU A 122 -6.01 16.18 -14.45
C LEU A 122 -5.25 15.20 -13.55
N ARG A 123 -5.84 14.04 -13.34
CA ARG A 123 -5.23 12.90 -12.66
C ARG A 123 -5.82 11.62 -13.24
N ASP A 124 -5.00 10.90 -13.98
CA ASP A 124 -5.41 9.68 -14.68
C ASP A 124 -4.48 8.53 -14.27
N PHE A 125 -4.83 7.88 -13.17
CA PHE A 125 -4.18 6.66 -12.70
C PHE A 125 -5.22 5.54 -12.63
N PRO A 126 -4.88 4.30 -12.99
CA PRO A 126 -5.76 3.16 -12.79
C PRO A 126 -6.30 3.10 -11.37
N CYS A 127 -7.57 2.77 -11.23
CA CYS A 127 -8.23 2.65 -9.93
C CYS A 127 -9.35 1.61 -10.02
N ASP A 128 -9.12 0.43 -9.44
CA ASP A 128 -10.17 -0.59 -9.30
C ASP A 128 -11.05 -0.30 -8.09
N LEU A 129 -10.47 0.29 -7.04
CA LEU A 129 -11.17 0.61 -5.80
C LEU A 129 -10.57 1.83 -5.10
N ALA A 130 -11.42 2.73 -4.61
CA ALA A 130 -11.00 3.90 -3.85
C ALA A 130 -11.68 3.93 -2.48
N ILE A 131 -10.91 4.19 -1.40
CA ILE A 131 -11.42 4.30 -0.03
C ILE A 131 -11.01 5.63 0.59
N ALA A 132 -12.01 6.42 0.96
CA ALA A 132 -11.82 7.69 1.68
C ALA A 132 -11.71 7.43 3.19
N THR A 133 -10.48 7.28 3.69
CA THR A 133 -10.20 7.07 5.12
C THR A 133 -8.74 7.44 5.44
N GLY A 134 -8.39 7.50 6.72
CA GLY A 134 -6.99 7.69 7.14
C GLY A 134 -6.18 6.39 7.06
N SER A 135 -4.86 6.53 6.89
CA SER A 135 -3.95 5.38 6.77
C SER A 135 -4.02 4.42 7.96
N VAL A 136 -4.00 4.94 9.19
CA VAL A 136 -4.10 4.09 10.41
C VAL A 136 -5.41 3.34 10.44
N THR A 137 -6.53 4.05 10.27
CA THR A 137 -7.88 3.46 10.29
C THR A 137 -8.04 2.36 9.24
N PHE A 138 -7.48 2.58 8.05
CA PHE A 138 -7.48 1.59 6.97
C PHE A 138 -6.68 0.35 7.34
N LEU A 139 -5.42 0.52 7.79
CA LEU A 139 -4.53 -0.59 8.12
C LEU A 139 -5.05 -1.41 9.31
N ASP A 140 -5.62 -0.73 10.31
CA ASP A 140 -6.24 -1.39 11.47
C ASP A 140 -7.46 -2.23 11.08
N ALA A 141 -8.28 -1.74 10.14
CA ALA A 141 -9.43 -2.48 9.64
C ALA A 141 -9.02 -3.66 8.74
N LEU A 142 -8.02 -3.47 7.89
CA LEU A 142 -7.56 -4.46 6.92
C LEU A 142 -6.79 -5.62 7.56
N SER A 143 -5.93 -5.31 8.55
CA SER A 143 -5.00 -6.28 9.14
C SER A 143 -5.67 -7.54 9.69
N PRO A 144 -6.74 -7.50 10.50
CA PRO A 144 -7.39 -8.70 11.01
C PRO A 144 -8.08 -9.51 9.92
N VAL A 145 -8.68 -8.84 8.92
CA VAL A 145 -9.37 -9.51 7.80
C VAL A 145 -8.36 -10.25 6.92
N LEU A 146 -7.26 -9.59 6.57
CA LEU A 146 -6.19 -10.21 5.79
C LEU A 146 -5.52 -11.35 6.56
N ALA A 147 -5.30 -11.20 7.86
CA ALA A 147 -4.74 -12.25 8.71
C ALA A 147 -5.60 -13.52 8.70
N ALA A 148 -6.92 -13.36 8.77
CA ALA A 148 -7.84 -14.51 8.73
C ALA A 148 -7.77 -15.26 7.38
N LEU A 149 -7.57 -14.54 6.27
CA LEU A 149 -7.46 -15.13 4.94
C LEU A 149 -6.09 -15.76 4.66
N THR A 150 -5.05 -15.34 5.39
CA THR A 150 -3.66 -15.77 5.16
C THR A 150 -3.12 -16.72 6.22
N ASN A 151 -3.96 -17.27 7.11
CA ASN A 151 -3.54 -18.17 8.17
C ASN A 151 -2.72 -19.37 7.68
N ASP A 152 -3.07 -19.94 6.53
CA ASP A 152 -2.40 -21.10 5.94
C ASP A 152 -1.27 -20.71 4.96
N MET A 153 -1.02 -19.41 4.78
CA MET A 153 -0.06 -18.87 3.81
C MET A 153 1.31 -18.51 4.42
N GLY A 154 1.56 -18.91 5.65
CA GLY A 154 2.82 -18.63 6.36
C GLY A 154 4.08 -18.92 5.54
N PRO A 155 4.22 -20.11 4.90
CA PRO A 155 5.39 -20.44 4.08
C PRO A 155 5.56 -19.50 2.86
N ALA A 156 4.47 -19.11 2.19
CA ALA A 156 4.51 -18.22 1.04
C ALA A 156 4.88 -16.78 1.42
N ILE A 157 4.36 -16.30 2.56
CA ILE A 157 4.71 -14.99 3.13
C ILE A 157 6.19 -14.97 3.54
N GLU A 158 6.67 -16.01 4.15
CA GLU A 158 8.08 -16.12 4.60
C GLU A 158 9.04 -16.18 3.40
N GLU A 159 8.70 -16.91 2.34
CA GLU A 159 9.50 -16.94 1.12
C GLU A 159 9.55 -15.56 0.45
N ARG A 160 8.43 -14.84 0.38
CA ARG A 160 8.40 -13.46 -0.12
C ARG A 160 9.27 -12.55 0.74
N ARG A 161 9.19 -12.65 2.07
CA ARG A 161 10.05 -11.91 3.01
C ARG A 161 11.52 -12.17 2.71
N ARG A 162 11.91 -13.43 2.53
CA ARG A 162 13.29 -13.85 2.25
C ARG A 162 13.82 -13.24 0.95
N ILE A 163 12.99 -13.16 -0.08
CA ILE A 163 13.37 -12.54 -1.36
C ILE A 163 13.60 -11.04 -1.16
N LEU A 164 12.64 -10.33 -0.56
CA LEU A 164 12.71 -8.89 -0.34
C LEU A 164 13.93 -8.46 0.49
N THR A 165 14.28 -9.24 1.52
CA THR A 165 15.45 -8.92 2.37
C THR A 165 16.78 -9.21 1.71
N LYS A 166 16.85 -10.06 0.68
CA LYS A 166 18.07 -10.28 -0.09
C LYS A 166 18.35 -9.15 -1.06
N ASP A 167 17.33 -8.60 -1.67
CA ASP A 167 17.45 -7.54 -2.68
C ASP A 167 17.76 -6.17 -2.03
N ASN A 168 17.56 -6.04 -0.72
CA ASN A 168 17.83 -4.83 0.06
C ASN A 168 19.26 -4.82 0.71
N ASN A 169 20.08 -5.84 0.53
CA ASN A 169 21.49 -5.91 0.96
C ASN A 169 22.44 -5.78 -0.22
#